data_537ae372036870cadaa9b7b51ac9ba79
#
_entry.id   537ae372036870cadaa9b7b51ac9ba79
#
_cell.length_a   1.000
_cell.length_b   1.000
_cell.length_c   1.000
_cell.angle_alpha   90.00
_cell.angle_beta   90.00
_cell.angle_gamma   90.00
#
_symmetry.space_group_name_H-M   'P 1'
#
loop_
_entity.id
_entity.type
_entity.pdbx_description
1 polymer ?
#
loop_
_entity_poly.entity_id
_entity_poly.type
_entity_poly.pdbx_seq_one_letter_code
_entity_poly.pdbx_strand_id
1 'polypeptide(L)'
;MTQKYINSLRGLALALVVATATGLAPNNAKADARFQKWIADFYQTAAQSGISKATYQKAFSGVSEPDPTVLEKATYQPEFTSKIWDYVDSRVNPYTVEIGRKMAAKYGKTLDQIQRQFGVDKSILLAIWSMESNYGAVLAKDERLHYVPRALATLAYADPKRAKFAKKQFIAALKILQNGDVPAKQMTGSWAGAMGHTQFIPTSYLLYAVDADGNGHRDIWNSVPDALATSANLLMKNGWDTGRTWGYEVAVPASAAQQTGKTRTLAQWAALGLKRPNGKPFKDGDTRAMLKMPAGADGPGFLMTANFFTIKNYNASDSYALAVGLLADQIAGFGGMQQRWPRPQGALDITEKFELQTRLKTLGYYSGDVDGNFGSGSKAAIAAVQERIGMQPDGEPSLSLLDALRR
;
A
#
# COMPACT_ATOMS: atom_id res chain seq x y z
N MET A 1 5.94 26.21 -7.16
CA MET A 1 6.30 25.34 -8.33
C MET A 1 6.71 23.91 -7.97
N THR A 2 6.60 23.50 -6.71
CA THR A 2 7.07 22.19 -6.19
C THR A 2 6.01 21.09 -6.18
N GLN A 3 4.74 21.43 -6.24
CA GLN A 3 3.62 20.48 -6.08
C GLN A 3 3.32 19.63 -7.35
N LYS A 4 3.52 20.16 -8.55
CA LYS A 4 3.17 19.44 -9.81
C LYS A 4 4.06 18.23 -10.15
N TYR A 5 5.31 18.19 -9.65
CA TYR A 5 6.24 17.10 -9.95
C TYR A 5 6.16 15.91 -8.98
N ILE A 6 5.57 16.11 -7.81
CA ILE A 6 5.39 15.05 -6.81
C ILE A 6 4.22 14.12 -7.20
N ASN A 7 3.22 14.65 -7.88
CA ASN A 7 1.99 13.92 -8.19
C ASN A 7 2.11 12.89 -9.33
N SER A 8 3.09 12.99 -10.23
CA SER A 8 3.17 12.09 -11.39
C SER A 8 3.85 10.73 -11.13
N LEU A 9 4.48 10.56 -9.95
CA LEU A 9 5.23 9.34 -9.63
C LEU A 9 4.82 8.65 -8.31
N ARG A 10 3.86 9.23 -7.59
CA ARG A 10 3.32 8.62 -6.35
C ARG A 10 2.45 7.38 -6.60
N GLY A 11 2.05 7.13 -7.84
CA GLY A 11 1.28 5.94 -8.24
C GLY A 11 2.11 4.65 -8.37
N LEU A 12 3.40 4.66 -8.07
CA LEU A 12 4.31 3.52 -8.25
C LEU A 12 4.54 2.68 -6.98
N ALA A 13 3.81 2.94 -5.92
CA ALA A 13 3.86 2.09 -4.72
C ALA A 13 3.03 0.83 -4.92
N LEU A 14 3.71 -0.25 -5.09
CA LEU A 14 3.36 -1.66 -4.89
C LEU A 14 2.01 -2.19 -5.39
N ALA A 15 1.97 -2.68 -6.63
CA ALA A 15 1.16 -3.84 -6.95
C ALA A 15 2.07 -5.08 -6.95
N LEU A 16 2.00 -5.88 -5.90
CA LEU A 16 2.66 -7.18 -5.84
C LEU A 16 1.82 -8.20 -6.63
N VAL A 17 2.30 -8.61 -7.80
CA VAL A 17 1.77 -9.76 -8.55
C VAL A 17 2.79 -10.89 -8.45
N VAL A 18 2.32 -12.05 -8.03
CA VAL A 18 3.08 -13.30 -8.03
C VAL A 18 3.23 -13.76 -9.49
N ALA A 19 4.46 -13.82 -10.01
CA ALA A 19 4.77 -14.52 -11.25
C ALA A 19 5.78 -15.62 -10.93
N THR A 20 5.42 -16.85 -11.29
CA THR A 20 6.29 -18.04 -11.23
C THR A 20 7.42 -17.89 -12.25
N ALA A 21 8.67 -17.95 -11.78
CA ALA A 21 9.86 -17.88 -12.60
C ALA A 21 10.21 -19.27 -13.14
N THR A 22 10.23 -19.43 -14.46
CA THR A 22 10.98 -20.49 -15.14
C THR A 22 12.44 -20.08 -15.25
N GLY A 23 13.33 -21.00 -14.84
CA GLY A 23 14.74 -20.75 -14.66
C GLY A 23 15.49 -20.31 -15.93
N LEU A 24 16.30 -19.27 -15.75
CA LEU A 24 17.42 -18.95 -16.60
C LEU A 24 18.71 -19.10 -15.78
N ALA A 25 19.68 -19.80 -16.32
CA ALA A 25 20.97 -20.07 -15.71
C ALA A 25 21.75 -18.78 -15.36
N PRO A 26 22.56 -18.76 -14.29
CA PRO A 26 23.33 -17.58 -13.93
C PRO A 26 24.42 -17.31 -14.99
N ASN A 27 24.23 -16.29 -15.80
CA ASN A 27 25.35 -15.66 -16.51
C ASN A 27 26.24 -15.01 -15.44
N ASN A 28 27.49 -15.46 -15.33
CA ASN A 28 28.53 -14.76 -14.57
C ASN A 28 28.63 -13.32 -15.10
N ALA A 29 28.02 -12.39 -14.40
CA ALA A 29 27.97 -11.00 -14.78
C ALA A 29 29.38 -10.42 -14.69
N LYS A 30 29.96 -10.13 -15.85
CA LYS A 30 31.17 -9.30 -15.93
C LYS A 30 30.84 -7.90 -15.47
N ALA A 31 31.70 -7.30 -14.63
CA ALA A 31 31.54 -5.91 -14.22
C ALA A 31 31.24 -5.00 -15.43
N ASP A 32 30.17 -4.21 -15.37
CA ASP A 32 29.85 -3.27 -16.43
C ASP A 32 30.77 -2.03 -16.29
N ALA A 33 31.83 -2.00 -17.09
CA ALA A 33 32.80 -0.89 -17.07
C ALA A 33 32.16 0.47 -17.34
N ARG A 34 31.07 0.52 -18.12
CA ARG A 34 30.33 1.78 -18.38
C ARG A 34 29.54 2.24 -17.15
N PHE A 35 28.95 1.31 -16.43
CA PHE A 35 28.27 1.60 -15.17
C PHE A 35 29.26 2.08 -14.10
N GLN A 36 30.41 1.43 -13.99
CA GLN A 36 31.48 1.84 -13.08
C GLN A 36 31.99 3.26 -13.40
N LYS A 37 32.22 3.56 -14.68
CA LYS A 37 32.57 4.91 -15.11
C LYS A 37 31.47 5.91 -14.76
N TRP A 38 30.19 5.57 -15.01
CA TRP A 38 29.07 6.43 -14.68
C TRP A 38 29.00 6.71 -13.18
N ILE A 39 29.19 5.70 -12.32
CA ILE A 39 29.25 5.88 -10.85
C ILE A 39 30.39 6.84 -10.50
N ALA A 40 31.59 6.65 -11.06
CA ALA A 40 32.73 7.52 -10.79
C ALA A 40 32.46 8.97 -11.18
N ASP A 41 31.91 9.20 -12.38
CA ASP A 41 31.57 10.53 -12.90
C ASP A 41 30.45 11.20 -12.08
N PHE A 42 29.45 10.42 -11.62
CA PHE A 42 28.32 10.92 -10.84
C PHE A 42 28.75 11.45 -9.45
N TYR A 43 29.91 11.05 -8.96
CA TYR A 43 30.43 11.58 -7.68
C TYR A 43 30.54 13.12 -7.69
N GLN A 44 30.86 13.75 -8.82
CA GLN A 44 30.89 15.21 -8.90
C GLN A 44 29.52 15.83 -8.54
N THR A 45 28.45 15.27 -9.07
CA THR A 45 27.08 15.71 -8.75
C THR A 45 26.72 15.44 -7.27
N ALA A 46 27.13 14.29 -6.73
CA ALA A 46 26.93 13.95 -5.34
C ALA A 46 27.70 14.89 -4.40
N ALA A 47 28.97 15.19 -4.71
CA ALA A 47 29.81 16.10 -3.95
C ALA A 47 29.23 17.55 -3.93
N GLN A 48 28.72 18.04 -5.06
CA GLN A 48 28.03 19.32 -5.15
C GLN A 48 26.74 19.36 -4.29
N SER A 49 26.18 18.19 -4.01
CA SER A 49 25.01 18.01 -3.14
C SER A 49 25.40 17.80 -1.66
N GLY A 50 26.68 17.92 -1.31
CA GLY A 50 27.21 17.77 0.05
C GLY A 50 27.51 16.34 0.48
N ILE A 51 27.63 15.39 -0.44
CA ILE A 51 28.00 14.01 -0.12
C ILE A 51 29.51 13.87 -0.02
N SER A 52 30.00 13.39 1.12
CA SER A 52 31.43 13.14 1.33
C SER A 52 31.93 11.98 0.47
N LYS A 53 33.23 12.04 0.08
CA LYS A 53 33.86 10.96 -0.67
C LYS A 53 33.79 9.62 0.09
N ALA A 54 33.96 9.65 1.41
CA ALA A 54 33.90 8.45 2.25
C ALA A 54 32.51 7.80 2.21
N THR A 55 31.43 8.58 2.34
CA THR A 55 30.05 8.08 2.23
C THR A 55 29.81 7.48 0.86
N TYR A 56 30.21 8.18 -0.21
CA TYR A 56 30.01 7.72 -1.57
C TYR A 56 30.75 6.40 -1.84
N GLN A 57 32.01 6.30 -1.46
CA GLN A 57 32.81 5.07 -1.60
C GLN A 57 32.23 3.92 -0.79
N LYS A 58 31.77 4.18 0.44
CA LYS A 58 31.12 3.16 1.28
C LYS A 58 29.81 2.66 0.67
N ALA A 59 29.01 3.56 0.06
CA ALA A 59 27.75 3.21 -0.57
C ALA A 59 27.94 2.31 -1.81
N PHE A 60 29.05 2.43 -2.52
CA PHE A 60 29.34 1.62 -3.71
C PHE A 60 30.38 0.52 -3.49
N SER A 61 30.80 0.29 -2.24
CA SER A 61 31.67 -0.84 -1.93
C SER A 61 31.01 -2.16 -2.33
N GLY A 62 31.62 -2.87 -3.28
CA GLY A 62 31.11 -4.16 -3.80
C GLY A 62 30.01 -4.03 -4.86
N VAL A 63 29.64 -2.83 -5.30
CA VAL A 63 28.70 -2.64 -6.40
C VAL A 63 29.46 -2.52 -7.71
N SER A 64 29.46 -3.57 -8.54
CA SER A 64 30.22 -3.65 -9.80
C SER A 64 29.37 -3.52 -11.07
N GLU A 65 28.05 -3.66 -10.96
CA GLU A 65 27.14 -3.72 -12.10
C GLU A 65 25.75 -3.16 -11.74
N PRO A 66 24.93 -2.74 -12.73
CA PRO A 66 23.53 -2.42 -12.51
C PRO A 66 22.79 -3.62 -11.91
N ASP A 67 21.69 -3.35 -11.23
CA ASP A 67 20.79 -4.41 -10.74
C ASP A 67 19.87 -4.86 -11.90
N PRO A 68 20.03 -6.09 -12.44
CA PRO A 68 19.28 -6.53 -13.61
C PRO A 68 17.78 -6.67 -13.30
N THR A 69 17.41 -7.05 -12.09
CA THR A 69 16.01 -7.20 -11.69
C THR A 69 15.29 -5.88 -11.52
N VAL A 70 16.02 -4.80 -11.23
CA VAL A 70 15.49 -3.42 -11.26
C VAL A 70 15.08 -3.03 -12.67
N LEU A 71 15.90 -3.34 -13.68
CA LEU A 71 15.60 -3.00 -15.08
C LEU A 71 14.42 -3.83 -15.61
N GLU A 72 14.36 -5.11 -15.27
CA GLU A 72 13.24 -5.98 -15.61
C GLU A 72 11.93 -5.42 -15.04
N LYS A 73 11.89 -5.10 -13.74
CA LYS A 73 10.71 -4.53 -13.08
C LYS A 73 10.35 -3.14 -13.60
N ALA A 74 11.32 -2.35 -14.04
CA ALA A 74 11.08 -1.03 -14.63
C ALA A 74 10.39 -1.10 -16.00
N THR A 75 10.61 -2.17 -16.78
CA THR A 75 9.96 -2.39 -18.07
C THR A 75 8.56 -2.97 -17.93
N TYR A 76 8.31 -3.75 -16.87
CA TYR A 76 7.02 -4.35 -16.60
C TYR A 76 6.11 -3.37 -15.87
N GLN A 77 5.15 -2.80 -16.59
CA GLN A 77 4.04 -2.05 -16.01
C GLN A 77 2.75 -2.78 -16.34
N PRO A 78 2.20 -3.60 -15.43
CA PRO A 78 0.85 -4.12 -15.60
C PRO A 78 -0.12 -2.93 -15.66
N GLU A 79 -0.91 -2.85 -16.72
CA GLU A 79 -1.99 -1.88 -16.78
C GLU A 79 -2.91 -2.12 -15.58
N PHE A 80 -3.13 -1.08 -14.78
CA PHE A 80 -4.04 -1.13 -13.63
C PHE A 80 -5.49 -1.12 -14.11
N THR A 81 -5.96 -2.26 -14.61
CA THR A 81 -7.35 -2.46 -15.07
C THR A 81 -8.22 -3.16 -14.02
N SER A 82 -7.68 -3.44 -12.82
CA SER A 82 -8.45 -4.11 -11.78
C SER A 82 -9.65 -3.26 -11.34
N LYS A 83 -10.80 -3.90 -11.18
CA LYS A 83 -11.99 -3.26 -10.64
C LYS A 83 -11.71 -2.78 -9.20
N ILE A 84 -12.39 -1.71 -8.79
CA ILE A 84 -12.21 -1.13 -7.45
C ILE A 84 -12.41 -2.17 -6.33
N TRP A 85 -13.37 -3.06 -6.47
CA TRP A 85 -13.64 -4.09 -5.48
C TRP A 85 -12.54 -5.15 -5.39
N ASP A 86 -11.89 -5.51 -6.51
CA ASP A 86 -10.77 -6.46 -6.49
C ASP A 86 -9.56 -5.86 -5.76
N TYR A 87 -9.32 -4.56 -5.96
CA TYR A 87 -8.30 -3.82 -5.23
C TYR A 87 -8.62 -3.76 -3.74
N VAL A 88 -9.86 -3.38 -3.37
CA VAL A 88 -10.28 -3.28 -1.97
C VAL A 88 -10.23 -4.65 -1.30
N ASP A 89 -10.76 -5.70 -1.91
CA ASP A 89 -10.77 -7.06 -1.37
C ASP A 89 -9.36 -7.58 -1.06
N SER A 90 -8.42 -7.33 -1.96
CA SER A 90 -7.03 -7.77 -1.77
C SER A 90 -6.34 -7.10 -0.58
N ARG A 91 -6.85 -5.96 -0.11
CA ARG A 91 -6.26 -5.12 0.93
C ARG A 91 -7.07 -5.07 2.22
N VAL A 92 -8.39 -5.13 2.10
CA VAL A 92 -9.35 -5.01 3.19
C VAL A 92 -10.11 -6.32 3.31
N ASN A 93 -9.59 -7.25 4.08
CA ASN A 93 -10.12 -8.59 4.25
C ASN A 93 -9.95 -9.07 5.71
N PRO A 94 -10.60 -10.16 6.11
CA PRO A 94 -10.54 -10.66 7.49
C PRO A 94 -9.10 -10.87 8.01
N TYR A 95 -8.19 -11.35 7.16
CA TYR A 95 -6.80 -11.58 7.53
C TYR A 95 -6.05 -10.26 7.85
N THR A 96 -6.14 -9.26 6.96
CA THR A 96 -5.46 -7.96 7.18
C THR A 96 -6.04 -7.20 8.36
N VAL A 97 -7.35 -7.29 8.60
CA VAL A 97 -8.02 -6.71 9.77
C VAL A 97 -7.57 -7.37 11.07
N GLU A 98 -7.50 -8.71 11.08
CA GLU A 98 -7.06 -9.47 12.27
C GLU A 98 -5.60 -9.12 12.64
N ILE A 99 -4.70 -9.11 11.66
CA ILE A 99 -3.31 -8.69 11.91
C ILE A 99 -3.26 -7.26 12.40
N GLY A 100 -4.03 -6.35 11.79
CA GLY A 100 -4.11 -4.95 12.23
C GLY A 100 -4.52 -4.81 13.70
N ARG A 101 -5.51 -5.57 14.14
CA ARG A 101 -5.93 -5.61 15.56
C ARG A 101 -4.83 -6.20 16.47
N LYS A 102 -4.13 -7.25 16.03
CA LYS A 102 -2.96 -7.78 16.75
C LYS A 102 -1.85 -6.74 16.89
N MET A 103 -1.58 -5.98 15.82
CA MET A 103 -0.59 -4.90 15.85
C MET A 103 -1.06 -3.73 16.71
N ALA A 104 -2.35 -3.39 16.71
CA ALA A 104 -2.93 -2.39 17.61
C ALA A 104 -2.72 -2.76 19.09
N ALA A 105 -2.92 -4.03 19.44
CA ALA A 105 -2.66 -4.53 20.78
C ALA A 105 -1.15 -4.51 21.12
N LYS A 106 -0.31 -5.02 20.21
CA LYS A 106 1.15 -5.11 20.42
C LYS A 106 1.81 -3.75 20.61
N TYR A 107 1.44 -2.77 19.82
CA TYR A 107 2.04 -1.42 19.80
C TYR A 107 1.14 -0.36 20.43
N GLY A 108 0.15 -0.72 21.24
CA GLY A 108 -0.88 0.18 21.73
C GLY A 108 -0.33 1.44 22.40
N LYS A 109 0.61 1.31 23.32
CA LYS A 109 1.24 2.47 24.02
C LYS A 109 1.95 3.41 23.02
N THR A 110 2.73 2.86 22.11
CA THR A 110 3.44 3.62 21.07
C THR A 110 2.46 4.35 20.15
N LEU A 111 1.43 3.66 19.68
CA LEU A 111 0.38 4.22 18.83
C LEU A 111 -0.38 5.36 19.54
N ASP A 112 -0.69 5.20 20.83
CA ASP A 112 -1.33 6.24 21.63
C ASP A 112 -0.43 7.48 21.80
N GLN A 113 0.88 7.30 21.94
CA GLN A 113 1.86 8.40 21.99
C GLN A 113 1.93 9.14 20.64
N ILE A 114 2.05 8.39 19.53
CA ILE A 114 2.09 8.95 18.18
C ILE A 114 0.79 9.70 17.87
N GLN A 115 -0.38 9.12 18.19
CA GLN A 115 -1.66 9.80 17.98
C GLN A 115 -1.77 11.10 18.77
N ARG A 116 -1.33 11.12 20.05
CA ARG A 116 -1.31 12.36 20.85
C ARG A 116 -0.38 13.41 20.26
N GLN A 117 0.80 13.00 19.77
CA GLN A 117 1.82 13.91 19.25
C GLN A 117 1.47 14.50 17.88
N PHE A 118 0.93 13.69 16.98
CA PHE A 118 0.71 14.07 15.57
C PHE A 118 -0.76 14.27 15.21
N GLY A 119 -1.69 13.93 16.12
CA GLY A 119 -3.13 14.05 15.90
C GLY A 119 -3.73 13.06 14.88
N VAL A 120 -2.94 12.10 14.40
CA VAL A 120 -3.36 11.12 13.39
C VAL A 120 -3.91 9.87 14.07
N ASP A 121 -5.08 9.41 13.63
CA ASP A 121 -5.69 8.21 14.18
C ASP A 121 -4.81 6.97 14.00
N LYS A 122 -4.60 6.24 15.09
CA LYS A 122 -3.74 5.03 15.10
C LYS A 122 -4.21 3.95 14.13
N SER A 123 -5.50 3.83 13.88
CA SER A 123 -6.04 2.88 12.90
C SER A 123 -5.64 3.22 11.46
N ILE A 124 -5.54 4.51 11.11
CA ILE A 124 -5.03 4.96 9.82
C ILE A 124 -3.56 4.59 9.65
N LEU A 125 -2.74 4.77 10.69
CA LEU A 125 -1.32 4.40 10.65
C LEU A 125 -1.14 2.89 10.47
N LEU A 126 -1.95 2.08 11.14
CA LEU A 126 -1.96 0.63 10.99
C LEU A 126 -2.41 0.20 9.59
N ALA A 127 -3.43 0.87 9.03
CA ALA A 127 -3.90 0.59 7.69
C ALA A 127 -2.83 0.94 6.64
N ILE A 128 -2.14 2.08 6.76
CA ILE A 128 -1.00 2.43 5.90
C ILE A 128 0.11 1.38 6.02
N TRP A 129 0.47 0.96 7.23
CA TRP A 129 1.50 -0.06 7.44
C TRP A 129 1.12 -1.39 6.78
N SER A 130 -0.16 -1.78 6.84
CA SER A 130 -0.69 -2.92 6.10
C SER A 130 -0.49 -2.77 4.59
N MET A 131 -0.93 -1.63 4.05
CA MET A 131 -0.88 -1.34 2.62
C MET A 131 0.54 -1.35 2.06
N GLU A 132 1.50 -0.83 2.82
CA GLU A 132 2.87 -0.61 2.35
C GLU A 132 3.73 -1.87 2.43
N SER A 133 3.63 -2.64 3.51
CA SER A 133 4.52 -3.79 3.72
C SER A 133 3.87 -5.02 4.36
N ASN A 134 2.54 -5.07 4.41
CA ASN A 134 1.82 -6.11 5.15
C ASN A 134 2.36 -6.25 6.58
N TYR A 135 2.36 -5.12 7.31
CA TYR A 135 2.88 -5.01 8.68
C TYR A 135 4.36 -5.44 8.82
N GLY A 136 5.14 -5.20 7.79
CA GLY A 136 6.57 -5.52 7.76
C GLY A 136 6.89 -6.92 7.21
N ALA A 137 5.91 -7.77 6.91
CA ALA A 137 6.14 -9.13 6.41
C ALA A 137 6.92 -9.16 5.07
N VAL A 138 6.82 -8.10 4.26
CA VAL A 138 7.57 -7.96 3.00
C VAL A 138 9.06 -7.77 3.27
N LEU A 139 9.44 -7.16 4.40
CA LEU A 139 10.84 -6.89 4.73
C LEU A 139 11.62 -8.15 5.12
N ALA A 140 10.93 -9.23 5.46
CA ALA A 140 11.54 -10.54 5.75
C ALA A 140 11.81 -11.37 4.49
N LYS A 141 11.54 -10.85 3.28
CA LYS A 141 11.69 -11.56 2.00
C LYS A 141 12.84 -10.94 1.21
N ASP A 142 14.06 -11.40 1.48
CA ASP A 142 15.28 -10.87 0.87
C ASP A 142 15.24 -10.81 -0.65
N GLU A 143 14.59 -11.79 -1.30
CA GLU A 143 14.47 -11.85 -2.76
C GLU A 143 13.64 -10.71 -3.37
N ARG A 144 12.90 -9.97 -2.54
CA ARG A 144 12.08 -8.82 -2.96
C ARG A 144 12.74 -7.49 -2.69
N LEU A 145 13.83 -7.49 -1.91
CA LEU A 145 14.51 -6.28 -1.47
C LEU A 145 15.73 -6.01 -2.34
N HIS A 146 15.93 -4.75 -2.63
CA HIS A 146 17.08 -4.24 -3.36
C HIS A 146 17.89 -3.34 -2.44
N TYR A 147 19.22 -3.33 -2.61
CA TYR A 147 20.05 -2.29 -2.02
C TYR A 147 19.72 -0.95 -2.69
N VAL A 148 19.11 -0.04 -1.94
CA VAL A 148 18.48 1.19 -2.47
C VAL A 148 19.45 2.06 -3.27
N PRO A 149 20.71 2.33 -2.83
CA PRO A 149 21.66 3.09 -3.64
C PRO A 149 21.96 2.44 -5.00
N ARG A 150 22.12 1.09 -5.06
CA ARG A 150 22.34 0.38 -6.32
C ARG A 150 21.12 0.44 -7.23
N ALA A 151 19.92 0.21 -6.67
CA ALA A 151 18.67 0.26 -7.42
C ALA A 151 18.44 1.63 -8.06
N LEU A 152 18.62 2.70 -7.30
CA LEU A 152 18.45 4.07 -7.78
C LEU A 152 19.55 4.48 -8.76
N ALA A 153 20.80 4.05 -8.56
CA ALA A 153 21.89 4.25 -9.52
C ALA A 153 21.59 3.52 -10.83
N THR A 154 21.07 2.30 -10.78
CA THR A 154 20.66 1.51 -11.95
C THR A 154 19.59 2.25 -12.77
N LEU A 155 18.53 2.72 -12.13
CA LEU A 155 17.47 3.51 -12.80
C LEU A 155 18.01 4.82 -13.36
N ALA A 156 18.88 5.50 -12.61
CA ALA A 156 19.49 6.77 -13.05
C ALA A 156 20.39 6.60 -14.27
N TYR A 157 21.06 5.46 -14.37
CA TYR A 157 21.95 5.10 -15.45
C TYR A 157 21.21 4.60 -16.69
N ALA A 158 20.28 3.67 -16.53
CA ALA A 158 19.75 2.86 -17.63
C ALA A 158 18.27 3.11 -17.98
N ASP A 159 17.53 3.89 -17.21
CA ASP A 159 16.13 4.23 -17.52
C ASP A 159 15.95 5.73 -17.82
N PRO A 160 15.98 6.13 -19.11
CA PRO A 160 15.85 7.54 -19.47
C PRO A 160 14.55 8.20 -18.97
N LYS A 161 13.47 7.45 -18.89
CA LYS A 161 12.15 7.95 -18.42
C LYS A 161 12.18 8.31 -16.94
N ARG A 162 12.92 7.55 -16.14
CA ARG A 162 13.00 7.71 -14.67
C ARG A 162 14.31 8.36 -14.20
N ALA A 163 15.30 8.57 -15.08
CA ALA A 163 16.64 9.04 -14.71
C ALA A 163 16.64 10.31 -13.85
N LYS A 164 15.81 11.31 -14.18
CA LYS A 164 15.72 12.56 -13.40
C LYS A 164 15.21 12.31 -11.98
N PHE A 165 14.16 11.51 -11.83
CA PHE A 165 13.63 11.11 -10.54
C PHE A 165 14.66 10.29 -9.76
N ALA A 166 15.22 9.26 -10.39
CA ALA A 166 16.17 8.35 -9.77
C ALA A 166 17.42 9.08 -9.26
N LYS A 167 18.01 10.00 -10.03
CA LYS A 167 19.14 10.84 -9.58
C LYS A 167 18.82 11.64 -8.32
N LYS A 168 17.61 12.23 -8.25
CA LYS A 168 17.16 12.98 -7.07
C LYS A 168 17.02 12.06 -5.85
N GLN A 169 16.38 10.91 -6.02
CA GLN A 169 16.22 9.93 -4.94
C GLN A 169 17.57 9.35 -4.51
N PHE A 170 18.47 9.11 -5.46
CA PHE A 170 19.79 8.59 -5.19
C PHE A 170 20.63 9.53 -4.30
N ILE A 171 20.67 10.83 -4.62
CA ILE A 171 21.33 11.83 -3.76
C ILE A 171 20.72 11.85 -2.36
N ALA A 172 19.39 11.77 -2.26
CA ALA A 172 18.70 11.70 -0.98
C ALA A 172 19.06 10.43 -0.18
N ALA A 173 19.16 9.27 -0.85
CA ALA A 173 19.62 8.03 -0.24
C ALA A 173 21.05 8.14 0.31
N LEU A 174 21.95 8.77 -0.43
CA LEU A 174 23.32 9.02 0.06
C LEU A 174 23.35 9.96 1.26
N LYS A 175 22.45 10.96 1.34
CA LYS A 175 22.30 11.83 2.52
C LYS A 175 21.85 11.06 3.75
N ILE A 176 20.90 10.11 3.59
CA ILE A 176 20.44 9.25 4.68
C ILE A 176 21.61 8.42 5.22
N LEU A 177 22.41 7.82 4.33
CA LEU A 177 23.61 7.08 4.75
C LEU A 177 24.64 7.97 5.45
N GLN A 178 24.82 9.20 4.96
CA GLN A 178 25.76 10.17 5.54
C GLN A 178 25.33 10.62 6.94
N ASN A 179 24.03 10.75 7.16
CA ASN A 179 23.48 11.08 8.48
C ASN A 179 23.63 9.94 9.50
N GLY A 180 23.91 8.71 9.03
CA GLY A 180 24.04 7.55 9.91
C GLY A 180 22.72 6.96 10.41
N ASP A 181 21.57 7.34 9.81
CA ASP A 181 20.26 6.84 10.21
C ASP A 181 20.13 5.33 10.04
N VAL A 182 20.83 4.75 9.05
CA VAL A 182 20.85 3.32 8.78
C VAL A 182 22.22 2.89 8.24
N PRO A 183 22.75 1.70 8.62
CA PRO A 183 23.94 1.13 8.00
C PRO A 183 23.70 0.82 6.51
N ALA A 184 24.72 1.02 5.66
CA ALA A 184 24.58 0.81 4.22
C ALA A 184 23.99 -0.57 3.85
N LYS A 185 24.43 -1.65 4.53
CA LYS A 185 23.94 -3.02 4.29
C LYS A 185 22.46 -3.21 4.61
N GLN A 186 21.86 -2.36 5.45
CA GLN A 186 20.47 -2.43 5.85
C GLN A 186 19.58 -1.46 5.08
N MET A 187 20.15 -0.58 4.24
CA MET A 187 19.39 0.34 3.40
C MET A 187 18.76 -0.39 2.21
N THR A 188 17.78 -1.24 2.53
CA THR A 188 17.06 -2.04 1.55
C THR A 188 15.68 -1.45 1.27
N GLY A 189 15.11 -1.80 0.11
CA GLY A 189 13.80 -1.30 -0.28
C GLY A 189 13.33 -1.90 -1.61
N SER A 190 12.30 -1.29 -2.19
CA SER A 190 11.77 -1.69 -3.48
C SER A 190 12.76 -1.36 -4.62
N TRP A 191 12.53 -1.96 -5.79
CA TRP A 191 13.29 -1.68 -7.01
C TRP A 191 13.31 -0.17 -7.40
N ALA A 192 12.31 0.59 -6.97
CA ALA A 192 12.19 2.04 -7.22
C ALA A 192 12.62 2.90 -6.02
N GLY A 193 13.19 2.30 -4.97
CA GLY A 193 13.76 3.00 -3.83
C GLY A 193 12.77 3.35 -2.71
N ALA A 194 11.61 2.72 -2.61
CA ALA A 194 10.73 2.82 -1.45
C ALA A 194 11.27 1.95 -0.31
N MET A 195 11.35 2.49 0.92
CA MET A 195 12.16 1.97 2.01
C MET A 195 11.36 1.65 3.27
N GLY A 196 11.77 0.58 3.95
CA GLY A 196 11.35 0.24 5.29
C GLY A 196 9.88 -0.16 5.43
N HIS A 197 9.41 -0.19 6.67
CA HIS A 197 8.05 -0.62 7.04
C HIS A 197 6.93 0.14 6.33
N THR A 198 7.13 1.41 6.06
CA THR A 198 6.12 2.33 5.52
C THR A 198 6.48 2.89 4.15
N GLN A 199 7.43 2.25 3.48
CA GLN A 199 7.80 2.44 2.07
C GLN A 199 8.04 3.89 1.63
N PHE A 200 8.79 4.64 2.46
CA PHE A 200 9.18 6.00 2.13
C PHE A 200 10.23 6.05 1.03
N ILE A 201 10.04 6.88 0.01
CA ILE A 201 11.13 7.22 -0.91
C ILE A 201 12.13 8.16 -0.23
N PRO A 202 13.44 8.14 -0.59
CA PRO A 202 14.50 8.87 0.12
C PRO A 202 14.23 10.35 0.35
N THR A 203 13.69 11.07 -0.63
CA THR A 203 13.35 12.50 -0.44
C THR A 203 12.23 12.73 0.55
N SER A 204 11.23 11.88 0.60
CA SER A 204 10.15 11.97 1.58
C SER A 204 10.66 11.60 2.98
N TYR A 205 11.53 10.59 3.07
CA TYR A 205 12.19 10.26 4.33
C TYR A 205 12.94 11.47 4.91
N LEU A 206 13.77 12.16 4.14
CA LEU A 206 14.50 13.35 4.62
C LEU A 206 13.58 14.47 5.11
N LEU A 207 12.35 14.56 4.61
CA LEU A 207 11.37 15.58 5.00
C LEU A 207 10.57 15.21 6.25
N TYR A 208 10.30 13.93 6.45
CA TYR A 208 9.29 13.49 7.41
C TYR A 208 9.79 12.52 8.47
N ALA A 209 10.99 11.93 8.32
CA ALA A 209 11.51 10.94 9.25
C ALA A 209 11.61 11.47 10.68
N VAL A 210 11.17 10.64 11.63
CA VAL A 210 11.13 10.92 13.07
C VAL A 210 11.86 9.82 13.81
N ASP A 211 12.68 10.19 14.78
CA ASP A 211 13.21 9.32 15.82
C ASP A 211 12.18 9.31 16.97
N ALA A 212 11.36 8.29 17.01
CA ALA A 212 10.25 8.19 17.97
C ALA A 212 10.62 7.37 19.21
N ASP A 213 11.65 6.52 19.13
CA ASP A 213 12.16 5.75 20.25
C ASP A 213 13.30 6.45 20.99
N GLY A 214 13.82 7.58 20.46
CA GLY A 214 14.79 8.47 21.10
C GLY A 214 16.21 7.92 21.10
N ASN A 215 16.53 7.00 20.17
CA ASN A 215 17.86 6.37 20.11
C ASN A 215 18.88 7.17 19.30
N GLY A 216 18.51 8.31 18.72
CA GLY A 216 19.34 9.18 17.88
C GLY A 216 19.34 8.83 16.41
N HIS A 217 18.58 7.82 15.98
CA HIS A 217 18.46 7.37 14.60
C HIS A 217 16.98 7.39 14.17
N ARG A 218 16.72 7.65 12.89
CA ARG A 218 15.36 7.63 12.32
C ARG A 218 15.17 6.34 11.51
N ASP A 219 15.14 5.21 12.21
CA ASP A 219 15.22 3.87 11.59
C ASP A 219 13.85 3.32 11.20
N ILE A 220 13.41 3.62 9.98
CA ILE A 220 12.14 3.08 9.45
C ILE A 220 12.22 1.61 9.00
N TRP A 221 13.41 0.99 9.05
CA TRP A 221 13.63 -0.43 8.65
C TRP A 221 13.47 -1.39 9.84
N ASN A 222 13.99 -1.02 11.02
CA ASN A 222 14.02 -1.89 12.18
C ASN A 222 13.20 -1.34 13.36
N SER A 223 12.90 -0.03 13.39
CA SER A 223 12.07 0.60 14.42
C SER A 223 10.65 0.85 13.89
N VAL A 224 9.70 0.02 14.35
CA VAL A 224 8.27 0.23 14.06
C VAL A 224 7.77 1.56 14.64
N PRO A 225 8.17 2.01 15.85
CA PRO A 225 7.83 3.34 16.35
C PRO A 225 8.23 4.46 15.37
N ASP A 226 9.48 4.45 14.87
CA ASP A 226 9.96 5.48 13.93
C ASP A 226 9.20 5.46 12.63
N ALA A 227 8.94 4.27 12.07
CA ALA A 227 8.21 4.10 10.84
C ALA A 227 6.78 4.66 10.94
N LEU A 228 6.06 4.35 12.03
CA LEU A 228 4.70 4.84 12.25
C LEU A 228 4.67 6.34 12.56
N ALA A 229 5.60 6.85 13.37
CA ALA A 229 5.71 8.28 13.64
C ALA A 229 6.08 9.08 12.38
N THR A 230 6.94 8.53 11.53
CA THR A 230 7.27 9.12 10.22
C THR A 230 6.05 9.24 9.33
N SER A 231 5.19 8.21 9.30
CA SER A 231 3.91 8.23 8.56
C SER A 231 2.95 9.26 9.15
N ALA A 232 2.84 9.34 10.47
CA ALA A 232 2.01 10.32 11.15
C ALA A 232 2.48 11.76 10.87
N ASN A 233 3.79 12.00 10.91
CA ASN A 233 4.38 13.31 10.60
C ASN A 233 4.11 13.74 9.14
N LEU A 234 4.16 12.81 8.18
CA LEU A 234 3.78 13.10 6.81
C LEU A 234 2.32 13.56 6.74
N LEU A 235 1.40 12.81 7.34
CA LEU A 235 -0.03 13.15 7.29
C LEU A 235 -0.31 14.47 7.99
N MET A 236 0.23 14.69 9.20
CA MET A 236 0.09 15.95 9.94
C MET A 236 0.60 17.14 9.13
N LYS A 237 1.80 17.05 8.56
CA LYS A 237 2.38 18.15 7.75
C LYS A 237 1.67 18.38 6.42
N ASN A 238 0.87 17.43 5.96
CA ASN A 238 0.07 17.58 4.75
C ASN A 238 -1.41 17.85 5.05
N GLY A 239 -1.74 18.32 6.25
CA GLY A 239 -3.08 18.84 6.57
C GLY A 239 -4.05 17.80 7.12
N TRP A 240 -3.55 16.80 7.88
CA TRP A 240 -4.43 15.94 8.63
C TRP A 240 -5.30 16.74 9.59
N ASP A 241 -6.61 16.58 9.49
CA ASP A 241 -7.60 17.25 10.35
C ASP A 241 -7.93 16.30 11.52
N THR A 242 -7.34 16.61 12.68
CA THR A 242 -7.43 15.78 13.89
C THR A 242 -8.88 15.66 14.38
N GLY A 243 -9.30 14.42 14.68
CA GLY A 243 -10.64 14.13 15.14
C GLY A 243 -11.70 14.07 14.05
N ARG A 244 -11.35 14.30 12.80
CA ARG A 244 -12.24 14.16 11.64
C ARG A 244 -12.01 12.82 10.94
N THR A 245 -13.12 12.21 10.45
CA THR A 245 -13.04 10.99 9.66
C THR A 245 -12.46 11.24 8.28
N TRP A 246 -11.97 10.19 7.63
CA TRP A 246 -11.58 10.21 6.22
C TRP A 246 -12.79 10.28 5.27
N GLY A 247 -13.96 9.78 5.71
CA GLY A 247 -15.18 9.74 4.89
C GLY A 247 -16.29 8.92 5.48
N TYR A 248 -17.34 8.77 4.69
CA TYR A 248 -18.52 7.98 5.03
C TYR A 248 -18.99 7.18 3.81
N GLU A 249 -19.28 5.90 3.98
CA GLU A 249 -20.12 5.16 3.04
C GLU A 249 -21.53 5.73 3.07
N VAL A 250 -22.15 5.93 1.88
CA VAL A 250 -23.48 6.52 1.75
C VAL A 250 -24.33 5.81 0.71
N ALA A 251 -25.61 5.64 1.02
CA ALA A 251 -26.63 5.36 0.03
C ALA A 251 -26.92 6.66 -0.75
N VAL A 252 -26.79 6.62 -2.06
CA VAL A 252 -26.96 7.78 -2.95
C VAL A 252 -28.28 7.62 -3.70
N PRO A 253 -29.26 8.51 -3.50
CA PRO A 253 -30.48 8.47 -4.30
C PRO A 253 -30.19 8.80 -5.77
N ALA A 254 -30.94 8.24 -6.70
CA ALA A 254 -30.74 8.44 -8.15
C ALA A 254 -30.67 9.92 -8.53
N SER A 255 -31.47 10.77 -7.89
CA SER A 255 -31.48 12.25 -8.10
C SER A 255 -30.15 12.92 -7.74
N ALA A 256 -29.34 12.31 -6.87
CA ALA A 256 -28.05 12.85 -6.44
C ALA A 256 -26.84 12.18 -7.14
N ALA A 257 -27.01 11.09 -7.87
CA ALA A 257 -25.91 10.37 -8.53
C ALA A 257 -25.11 11.27 -9.49
N GLN A 258 -25.78 12.19 -10.18
CA GLN A 258 -25.13 13.14 -11.08
C GLN A 258 -24.27 14.19 -10.35
N GLN A 259 -24.32 14.26 -9.02
CA GLN A 259 -23.50 15.14 -8.21
C GLN A 259 -22.12 14.56 -7.89
N THR A 260 -21.78 13.38 -8.41
CA THR A 260 -20.44 12.77 -8.30
C THR A 260 -19.35 13.79 -8.68
N GLY A 261 -18.31 13.89 -7.87
CA GLY A 261 -17.21 14.85 -8.00
C GLY A 261 -17.51 16.24 -7.42
N LYS A 262 -18.73 16.53 -6.99
CA LYS A 262 -19.05 17.79 -6.31
C LYS A 262 -18.73 17.73 -4.83
N THR A 263 -18.35 18.90 -4.28
CA THR A 263 -18.05 19.05 -2.84
C THR A 263 -19.13 19.93 -2.20
N ARG A 264 -19.74 19.43 -1.11
CA ARG A 264 -20.75 20.13 -0.29
C ARG A 264 -20.49 19.85 1.18
N THR A 265 -21.18 20.53 2.08
CA THR A 265 -21.19 20.16 3.50
C THR A 265 -21.99 18.86 3.71
N LEU A 266 -21.69 18.14 4.79
CA LEU A 266 -22.43 16.93 5.15
C LEU A 266 -23.92 17.22 5.36
N ALA A 267 -24.28 18.38 5.94
CA ALA A 267 -25.66 18.82 6.06
C ALA A 267 -26.35 19.00 4.69
N GLN A 268 -25.65 19.62 3.71
CA GLN A 268 -26.17 19.79 2.35
C GLN A 268 -26.34 18.44 1.64
N TRP A 269 -25.41 17.49 1.85
CA TRP A 269 -25.55 16.12 1.31
C TRP A 269 -26.74 15.39 1.93
N ALA A 270 -26.94 15.52 3.26
CA ALA A 270 -28.11 14.95 3.93
C ALA A 270 -29.42 15.54 3.38
N ALA A 271 -29.47 16.87 3.13
CA ALA A 271 -30.62 17.53 2.54
C ALA A 271 -30.93 17.05 1.10
N LEU A 272 -29.92 16.57 0.37
CA LEU A 272 -30.09 15.92 -0.95
C LEU A 272 -30.49 14.44 -0.82
N GLY A 273 -30.75 13.94 0.39
CA GLY A 273 -31.21 12.58 0.64
C GLY A 273 -30.11 11.52 0.80
N LEU A 274 -28.83 11.91 0.80
CA LEU A 274 -27.75 10.96 1.10
C LEU A 274 -27.82 10.54 2.56
N LYS A 275 -27.71 9.24 2.81
CA LYS A 275 -27.78 8.66 4.16
C LYS A 275 -26.68 7.63 4.36
N ARG A 276 -26.18 7.52 5.59
CA ARG A 276 -25.33 6.39 5.95
C ARG A 276 -26.18 5.11 5.95
N PRO A 277 -25.70 4.01 5.35
CA PRO A 277 -26.49 2.76 5.28
C PRO A 277 -26.87 2.20 6.66
N ASN A 278 -26.06 2.47 7.68
CA ASN A 278 -26.33 2.06 9.07
C ASN A 278 -27.33 2.97 9.81
N GLY A 279 -27.95 3.92 9.14
CA GLY A 279 -28.95 4.84 9.69
C GLY A 279 -28.41 5.91 10.64
N LYS A 280 -27.10 5.91 10.97
CA LYS A 280 -26.53 6.92 11.87
C LYS A 280 -26.40 8.29 11.19
N PRO A 281 -26.58 9.41 11.89
CA PRO A 281 -26.39 10.74 11.33
C PRO A 281 -24.92 10.98 10.95
N PHE A 282 -24.69 11.93 10.06
CA PHE A 282 -23.36 12.50 9.86
C PHE A 282 -22.98 13.32 11.10
N LYS A 283 -21.72 13.17 11.52
CA LYS A 283 -21.16 14.07 12.53
C LYS A 283 -20.70 15.37 11.86
N ASP A 284 -20.75 16.48 12.57
CA ASP A 284 -20.20 17.76 12.14
C ASP A 284 -20.72 18.21 10.75
N GLY A 285 -21.99 18.61 10.70
CA GLY A 285 -22.72 18.95 9.48
C GLY A 285 -22.02 19.93 8.55
N ASP A 286 -21.15 20.80 9.07
CA ASP A 286 -20.39 21.80 8.30
C ASP A 286 -19.15 21.21 7.60
N THR A 287 -18.74 19.98 7.95
CA THR A 287 -17.62 19.31 7.30
C THR A 287 -17.89 19.18 5.80
N ARG A 288 -16.94 19.65 5.00
CA ARG A 288 -17.02 19.51 3.53
C ARG A 288 -16.58 18.13 3.10
N ALA A 289 -17.34 17.53 2.19
CA ALA A 289 -17.03 16.24 1.62
C ALA A 289 -17.35 16.19 0.12
N MET A 290 -16.54 15.45 -0.64
CA MET A 290 -16.77 15.20 -2.06
C MET A 290 -17.48 13.86 -2.24
N LEU A 291 -18.57 13.85 -3.00
CA LEU A 291 -19.22 12.58 -3.39
C LEU A 291 -18.37 11.87 -4.44
N LYS A 292 -18.07 10.61 -4.17
CA LYS A 292 -17.46 9.67 -5.13
C LYS A 292 -18.25 8.38 -5.21
N MET A 293 -18.37 7.85 -6.43
CA MET A 293 -19.01 6.57 -6.73
C MET A 293 -18.00 5.72 -7.55
N PRO A 294 -17.05 5.04 -6.87
CA PRO A 294 -15.90 4.41 -7.54
C PRO A 294 -16.27 3.27 -8.50
N ALA A 295 -17.45 2.66 -8.30
CA ALA A 295 -17.98 1.59 -9.15
C ALA A 295 -19.12 2.05 -10.06
N GLY A 296 -19.35 3.35 -10.19
CA GLY A 296 -20.48 3.92 -10.94
C GLY A 296 -21.77 3.96 -10.14
N ALA A 297 -22.88 4.22 -10.83
CA ALA A 297 -24.21 4.46 -10.23
C ALA A 297 -24.78 3.24 -9.49
N ASP A 298 -24.39 2.05 -9.90
CA ASP A 298 -24.86 0.78 -9.31
C ASP A 298 -24.06 0.34 -8.08
N GLY A 299 -23.02 1.09 -7.72
CA GLY A 299 -22.14 0.77 -6.60
C GLY A 299 -22.31 1.69 -5.40
N PRO A 300 -21.60 1.38 -4.30
CA PRO A 300 -21.58 2.22 -3.10
C PRO A 300 -21.08 3.63 -3.39
N GLY A 301 -21.73 4.61 -2.78
CA GLY A 301 -21.24 5.99 -2.75
C GLY A 301 -20.42 6.25 -1.50
N PHE A 302 -19.54 7.25 -1.60
CA PHE A 302 -18.72 7.70 -0.49
C PHE A 302 -18.66 9.23 -0.44
N LEU A 303 -18.78 9.79 0.74
CA LEU A 303 -18.48 11.20 1.01
C LEU A 303 -17.07 11.30 1.57
N MET A 304 -16.12 11.75 0.74
CA MET A 304 -14.70 11.86 1.04
C MET A 304 -14.39 13.23 1.66
N THR A 305 -13.90 13.24 2.89
CA THR A 305 -13.52 14.47 3.61
C THR A 305 -12.08 14.90 3.30
N ALA A 306 -11.59 15.97 3.95
CA ALA A 306 -10.21 16.44 3.80
C ALA A 306 -9.17 15.35 4.09
N ASN A 307 -9.40 14.51 5.12
CA ASN A 307 -8.47 13.46 5.49
C ASN A 307 -8.29 12.38 4.42
N PHE A 308 -9.31 12.09 3.61
CA PHE A 308 -9.15 11.24 2.44
C PHE A 308 -8.10 11.79 1.47
N PHE A 309 -8.16 13.09 1.20
CA PHE A 309 -7.21 13.75 0.30
C PHE A 309 -5.83 13.89 0.94
N THR A 310 -5.75 13.97 2.27
CA THR A 310 -4.48 13.91 3.00
C THR A 310 -3.83 12.53 2.88
N ILE A 311 -4.58 11.44 2.98
CA ILE A 311 -4.06 10.08 2.72
C ILE A 311 -3.50 9.97 1.29
N LYS A 312 -4.10 10.65 0.31
CA LYS A 312 -3.58 10.68 -1.08
C LYS A 312 -2.21 11.35 -1.22
N ASN A 313 -1.72 12.08 -0.22
CA ASN A 313 -0.33 12.52 -0.22
C ASN A 313 0.66 11.38 0.01
N TYR A 314 0.20 10.28 0.58
CA TYR A 314 0.98 9.03 0.69
C TYR A 314 1.05 8.31 -0.67
N ASN A 315 -0.12 8.09 -1.27
CA ASN A 315 -0.27 7.52 -2.60
C ASN A 315 -1.46 8.18 -3.31
N ALA A 316 -1.24 8.74 -4.50
CA ALA A 316 -2.22 9.56 -5.22
C ALA A 316 -3.48 8.80 -5.70
N SER A 317 -3.51 7.48 -5.58
CA SER A 317 -4.63 6.64 -5.98
C SER A 317 -5.85 6.81 -5.08
N ASP A 318 -7.03 7.02 -5.66
CA ASP A 318 -8.30 7.01 -4.93
C ASP A 318 -8.58 5.63 -4.32
N SER A 319 -8.23 4.56 -5.04
CA SER A 319 -8.40 3.18 -4.56
C SER A 319 -7.54 2.89 -3.31
N TYR A 320 -6.31 3.41 -3.30
CA TYR A 320 -5.43 3.33 -2.13
C TYR A 320 -6.05 4.03 -0.91
N ALA A 321 -6.41 5.30 -1.06
CA ALA A 321 -6.95 6.08 0.04
C ALA A 321 -8.27 5.50 0.58
N LEU A 322 -9.13 4.97 -0.31
CA LEU A 322 -10.35 4.27 0.06
C LEU A 322 -10.05 2.99 0.86
N ALA A 323 -9.11 2.17 0.38
CA ALA A 323 -8.74 0.94 1.08
C ALA A 323 -8.11 1.22 2.44
N VAL A 324 -7.25 2.25 2.57
CA VAL A 324 -6.71 2.70 3.87
C VAL A 324 -7.85 3.07 4.81
N GLY A 325 -8.81 3.88 4.37
CA GLY A 325 -9.93 4.31 5.21
C GLY A 325 -10.80 3.13 5.65
N LEU A 326 -11.20 2.26 4.73
CA LEU A 326 -12.03 1.08 5.02
C LEU A 326 -11.33 0.08 5.94
N LEU A 327 -10.03 -0.14 5.75
CA LEU A 327 -9.23 -1.01 6.63
C LEU A 327 -9.10 -0.40 8.03
N ALA A 328 -8.82 0.90 8.11
CA ALA A 328 -8.73 1.62 9.38
C ALA A 328 -10.02 1.53 10.19
N ASP A 329 -11.17 1.71 9.55
CA ASP A 329 -12.49 1.60 10.20
C ASP A 329 -12.71 0.20 10.78
N GLN A 330 -12.36 -0.86 10.04
CA GLN A 330 -12.52 -2.22 10.51
C GLN A 330 -11.53 -2.58 11.64
N ILE A 331 -10.28 -2.10 11.58
CA ILE A 331 -9.31 -2.25 12.67
C ILE A 331 -9.82 -1.56 13.93
N ALA A 332 -10.40 -0.36 13.79
CA ALA A 332 -10.98 0.41 14.90
C ALA A 332 -12.32 -0.16 15.44
N GLY A 333 -12.89 -1.19 14.80
CA GLY A 333 -14.13 -1.83 15.24
C GLY A 333 -15.41 -1.16 14.73
N PHE A 334 -15.34 -0.26 13.75
CA PHE A 334 -16.53 0.40 13.18
C PHE A 334 -17.32 -0.47 12.19
N GLY A 335 -16.83 -1.66 11.90
CA GLY A 335 -17.45 -2.61 10.97
C GLY A 335 -16.98 -2.42 9.53
N GLY A 336 -17.45 -3.33 8.67
CA GLY A 336 -17.19 -3.28 7.22
C GLY A 336 -18.24 -2.47 6.46
N MET A 337 -18.11 -2.45 5.16
CA MET A 337 -19.10 -1.86 4.26
C MET A 337 -20.46 -2.55 4.41
N GLN A 338 -21.52 -1.77 4.27
CA GLN A 338 -22.91 -2.26 4.34
C GLN A 338 -23.50 -2.51 2.96
N GLN A 339 -23.06 -1.77 1.94
CA GLN A 339 -23.51 -1.93 0.57
C GLN A 339 -22.55 -2.87 -0.18
N ARG A 340 -23.11 -3.68 -1.07
CA ARG A 340 -22.33 -4.57 -1.91
C ARG A 340 -21.78 -3.85 -3.15
N TRP A 341 -20.60 -4.23 -3.59
CA TRP A 341 -20.08 -3.84 -4.89
C TRP A 341 -20.88 -4.50 -6.01
N PRO A 342 -21.02 -3.85 -7.20
CA PRO A 342 -21.74 -4.42 -8.35
C PRO A 342 -20.89 -5.48 -9.05
N ARG A 343 -20.74 -6.63 -8.39
CA ARG A 343 -20.01 -7.78 -8.92
C ARG A 343 -20.86 -8.53 -9.96
N PRO A 344 -20.23 -9.32 -10.85
CA PRO A 344 -20.96 -10.26 -11.69
C PRO A 344 -21.86 -11.18 -10.84
N GLN A 345 -23.00 -11.59 -11.42
CA GLN A 345 -23.91 -12.50 -10.74
C GLN A 345 -23.19 -13.80 -10.35
N GLY A 346 -23.38 -14.26 -9.12
CA GLY A 346 -22.76 -15.48 -8.60
C GLY A 346 -21.30 -15.32 -8.13
N ALA A 347 -20.70 -14.13 -8.31
CA ALA A 347 -19.36 -13.86 -7.80
C ALA A 347 -19.37 -13.67 -6.28
N LEU A 348 -18.38 -14.26 -5.62
CA LEU A 348 -18.17 -14.13 -4.16
C LEU A 348 -17.64 -12.75 -3.80
N ASP A 349 -18.12 -12.20 -2.68
CA ASP A 349 -17.44 -11.10 -2.01
C ASP A 349 -16.24 -11.63 -1.19
N ILE A 350 -15.47 -10.73 -0.58
CA ILE A 350 -14.25 -11.14 0.13
C ILE A 350 -14.56 -12.01 1.36
N THR A 351 -15.64 -11.74 2.09
CA THR A 351 -16.06 -12.54 3.25
C THR A 351 -16.47 -13.94 2.81
N GLU A 352 -17.24 -14.01 1.72
CA GLU A 352 -17.67 -15.27 1.10
C GLU A 352 -16.48 -16.09 0.56
N LYS A 353 -15.44 -15.43 0.01
CA LYS A 353 -14.19 -16.08 -0.41
C LYS A 353 -13.46 -16.73 0.78
N PHE A 354 -13.33 -16.00 1.88
CA PHE A 354 -12.73 -16.52 3.11
C PHE A 354 -13.56 -17.66 3.71
N GLU A 355 -14.88 -17.53 3.71
CA GLU A 355 -15.78 -18.59 4.18
C GLU A 355 -15.62 -19.85 3.32
N LEU A 356 -15.60 -19.74 2.00
CA LEU A 356 -15.42 -20.89 1.11
C LEU A 356 -14.10 -21.60 1.38
N GLN A 357 -12.98 -20.87 1.44
CA GLN A 357 -11.67 -21.49 1.75
C GLN A 357 -11.66 -22.14 3.14
N THR A 358 -12.29 -21.51 4.14
CA THR A 358 -12.40 -22.06 5.49
C THR A 358 -13.17 -23.39 5.46
N ARG A 359 -14.31 -23.44 4.76
CA ARG A 359 -15.10 -24.66 4.64
C ARG A 359 -14.36 -25.78 3.93
N LEU A 360 -13.67 -25.46 2.82
CA LEU A 360 -12.81 -26.42 2.10
C LEU A 360 -11.71 -26.98 3.01
N LYS A 361 -11.11 -26.13 3.85
CA LYS A 361 -10.10 -26.56 4.83
C LYS A 361 -10.68 -27.44 5.92
N THR A 362 -11.82 -27.05 6.49
CA THR A 362 -12.54 -27.82 7.53
C THR A 362 -12.97 -29.19 7.02
N LEU A 363 -13.37 -29.28 5.75
CA LEU A 363 -13.77 -30.54 5.10
C LEU A 363 -12.56 -31.39 4.66
N GLY A 364 -11.33 -30.92 4.86
CA GLY A 364 -10.10 -31.66 4.53
C GLY A 364 -9.68 -31.62 3.06
N TYR A 365 -10.36 -30.84 2.21
CA TYR A 365 -9.99 -30.72 0.78
C TYR A 365 -8.87 -29.71 0.52
N TYR A 366 -8.66 -28.76 1.44
CA TYR A 366 -7.67 -27.68 1.28
C TYR A 366 -6.76 -27.59 2.51
N SER A 367 -5.44 -27.58 2.28
CA SER A 367 -4.44 -27.50 3.36
C SER A 367 -3.69 -26.16 3.40
N GLY A 368 -3.90 -25.30 2.40
CA GLY A 368 -3.23 -23.99 2.30
C GLY A 368 -3.78 -22.92 3.27
N ASP A 369 -3.29 -21.71 3.10
CA ASP A 369 -3.74 -20.56 3.89
C ASP A 369 -5.11 -20.06 3.44
N VAL A 370 -5.92 -19.60 4.39
CA VAL A 370 -7.20 -18.93 4.12
C VAL A 370 -6.90 -17.45 3.92
N ASP A 371 -6.72 -17.05 2.66
CA ASP A 371 -6.26 -15.70 2.27
C ASP A 371 -7.19 -14.98 1.27
N GLY A 372 -8.31 -15.66 0.87
CA GLY A 372 -9.26 -15.15 -0.12
C GLY A 372 -8.79 -15.27 -1.57
N ASN A 373 -7.61 -15.86 -1.83
CA ASN A 373 -7.07 -16.07 -3.16
C ASN A 373 -7.22 -17.53 -3.59
N PHE A 374 -7.79 -17.75 -4.77
CA PHE A 374 -8.00 -19.10 -5.31
C PHE A 374 -6.92 -19.43 -6.33
N GLY A 375 -5.77 -19.93 -5.81
CA GLY A 375 -4.69 -20.50 -6.62
C GLY A 375 -4.96 -21.96 -7.03
N SER A 376 -3.98 -22.63 -7.64
CA SER A 376 -4.10 -24.00 -8.12
C SER A 376 -4.55 -24.99 -7.04
N GLY A 377 -4.03 -24.87 -5.82
CA GLY A 377 -4.41 -25.74 -4.69
C GLY A 377 -5.86 -25.59 -4.25
N SER A 378 -6.36 -24.35 -4.12
CA SER A 378 -7.76 -24.10 -3.78
C SER A 378 -8.70 -24.43 -4.93
N LYS A 379 -8.31 -24.23 -6.19
CA LYS A 379 -9.10 -24.64 -7.36
C LYS A 379 -9.23 -26.17 -7.45
N ALA A 380 -8.16 -26.91 -7.19
CA ALA A 380 -8.20 -28.37 -7.10
C ALA A 380 -9.12 -28.85 -5.97
N ALA A 381 -9.08 -28.21 -4.81
CA ALA A 381 -9.97 -28.49 -3.69
C ALA A 381 -11.44 -28.23 -4.03
N ILE A 382 -11.72 -27.12 -4.75
CA ILE A 382 -13.06 -26.80 -5.24
C ILE A 382 -13.55 -27.89 -6.18
N ALA A 383 -12.77 -28.29 -7.21
CA ALA A 383 -13.16 -29.32 -8.18
C ALA A 383 -13.49 -30.64 -7.48
N ALA A 384 -12.67 -31.07 -6.51
CA ALA A 384 -12.90 -32.31 -5.76
C ALA A 384 -14.20 -32.25 -4.92
N VAL A 385 -14.52 -31.11 -4.32
CA VAL A 385 -15.77 -30.94 -3.58
C VAL A 385 -16.98 -30.88 -4.51
N GLN A 386 -16.86 -30.16 -5.63
CA GLN A 386 -17.93 -30.09 -6.64
C GLN A 386 -18.30 -31.49 -7.16
N GLU A 387 -17.31 -32.33 -7.48
CA GLU A 387 -17.52 -33.71 -7.90
C GLU A 387 -18.27 -34.52 -6.82
N ARG A 388 -17.83 -34.41 -5.55
CA ARG A 388 -18.46 -35.13 -4.43
C ARG A 388 -19.93 -34.76 -4.21
N ILE A 389 -20.30 -33.49 -4.43
CA ILE A 389 -21.67 -33.02 -4.21
C ILE A 389 -22.53 -33.03 -5.50
N GLY A 390 -22.00 -33.59 -6.59
CA GLY A 390 -22.72 -33.72 -7.87
C GLY A 390 -22.82 -32.41 -8.67
N MET A 391 -21.95 -31.45 -8.43
CA MET A 391 -21.78 -30.26 -9.27
C MET A 391 -20.75 -30.51 -10.36
N GLN A 392 -20.77 -29.70 -11.43
CA GLN A 392 -19.71 -29.75 -12.44
C GLN A 392 -18.36 -29.33 -11.83
N PRO A 393 -17.30 -30.16 -11.94
CA PRO A 393 -16.01 -29.88 -11.30
C PRO A 393 -15.14 -28.94 -12.12
N ASP A 394 -15.58 -27.66 -12.25
CA ASP A 394 -14.85 -26.62 -12.96
C ASP A 394 -13.71 -25.96 -12.14
N GLY A 395 -13.68 -26.21 -10.82
CA GLY A 395 -12.68 -25.64 -9.92
C GLY A 395 -12.85 -24.14 -9.67
N GLU A 396 -13.94 -23.51 -10.14
CA GLU A 396 -14.15 -22.08 -9.98
C GLU A 396 -14.97 -21.76 -8.71
N PRO A 397 -14.55 -20.75 -7.93
CA PRO A 397 -15.26 -20.33 -6.74
C PRO A 397 -16.56 -19.62 -7.13
N SER A 398 -17.68 -20.04 -6.53
CA SER A 398 -19.00 -19.48 -6.82
C SER A 398 -19.91 -19.44 -5.59
N LEU A 399 -20.88 -18.53 -5.62
CA LEU A 399 -21.90 -18.43 -4.57
C LEU A 399 -22.74 -19.72 -4.51
N SER A 400 -23.05 -20.33 -5.64
CA SER A 400 -23.79 -21.60 -5.69
C SER A 400 -23.08 -22.74 -4.97
N LEU A 401 -21.75 -22.83 -5.15
CA LEU A 401 -20.92 -23.79 -4.40
C LEU A 401 -20.95 -23.47 -2.90
N LEU A 402 -20.71 -22.21 -2.53
CA LEU A 402 -20.71 -21.82 -1.12
C LEU A 402 -22.06 -22.13 -0.45
N ASP A 403 -23.17 -21.83 -1.11
CA ASP A 403 -24.52 -22.10 -0.60
C ASP A 403 -24.78 -23.63 -0.47
N ALA A 404 -24.24 -24.43 -1.39
CA ALA A 404 -24.30 -25.88 -1.25
C ALA A 404 -23.51 -26.39 -0.03
N LEU A 405 -22.38 -25.77 0.30
CA LEU A 405 -21.57 -26.13 1.46
C LEU A 405 -22.06 -25.54 2.80
N ARG A 406 -22.98 -24.60 2.77
CA ARG A 406 -23.65 -24.04 3.97
C ARG A 406 -24.74 -24.95 4.52
N ARG A 407 -25.30 -25.84 3.66
CA ARG A 407 -26.37 -26.79 3.98
C ARG A 407 -25.80 -28.04 4.67
#